data_f97870eebdfeed5783c8ccced4719dbc
#
_entry.id   f97870eebdfeed5783c8ccced4719dbc
#
_cell.length_a   1.000
_cell.length_b   1.000
_cell.length_c   1.000
_cell.angle_alpha   90.00
_cell.angle_beta   90.00
_cell.angle_gamma   90.00
#
_symmetry.space_group_name_H-M   'P 1'
#
loop_
_entity.id
_entity.type
_entity.pdbx_description
1 polymer ?
#
loop_
_entity_poly.entity_id
_entity_poly.type
_entity_poly.pdbx_seq_one_letter_code
_entity_poly.pdbx_strand_id
1 'polypeptide(L)'
;ITNAQQQGCDVFFSPVSLEAAAQIIAKAETQGLGMPILAGDTWDSNVVLEAAKGTSLNICVTTFYQEGVNAEFDAAIKEWINSDATAKTNNGGDDKLSAVTVMGYDVYCVALEAIKAADSADPAAVLAALPGVTYEGITGTISFNDIGDANRDSAVVKKCNTESGNWDFVTVAKVG
;
A
#
# COMPACT_ATOMS: atom_id res chain seq x y z
N ILE A 1 -8.80 -19.28 -9.59
CA ILE A 1 -8.30 -20.17 -8.53
C ILE A 1 -8.26 -21.60 -9.06
N THR A 2 -9.38 -22.22 -9.40
CA THR A 2 -9.46 -23.62 -9.87
C THR A 2 -8.46 -23.95 -10.97
N ASN A 3 -8.35 -23.11 -12.00
CA ASN A 3 -7.40 -23.32 -13.10
C ASN A 3 -5.94 -23.29 -12.62
N ALA A 4 -5.61 -22.38 -11.72
CA ALA A 4 -4.26 -22.29 -11.16
C ALA A 4 -3.88 -23.55 -10.36
N GLN A 5 -4.80 -24.08 -9.55
CA GLN A 5 -4.62 -25.33 -8.82
C GLN A 5 -4.45 -26.53 -9.77
N GLN A 6 -5.28 -26.62 -10.82
CA GLN A 6 -5.21 -27.71 -11.81
C GLN A 6 -3.93 -27.68 -12.65
N GLN A 7 -3.37 -26.51 -12.87
CA GLN A 7 -2.10 -26.33 -13.60
C GLN A 7 -0.86 -26.47 -12.72
N GLY A 8 -1.03 -26.68 -11.41
CA GLY A 8 0.09 -26.85 -10.47
C GLY A 8 0.92 -25.58 -10.30
N CYS A 9 0.28 -24.40 -10.31
CA CYS A 9 0.98 -23.14 -10.06
C CYS A 9 1.51 -23.07 -8.61
N ASP A 10 2.68 -22.44 -8.42
CA ASP A 10 3.33 -22.30 -7.11
C ASP A 10 2.85 -21.05 -6.37
N VAL A 11 2.32 -20.06 -7.06
CA VAL A 11 1.83 -18.80 -6.51
C VAL A 11 0.60 -18.31 -7.28
N PHE A 12 -0.33 -17.70 -6.57
CA PHE A 12 -1.47 -16.99 -7.14
C PHE A 12 -1.21 -15.48 -7.07
N PHE A 13 -0.80 -14.87 -8.20
CA PHE A 13 -0.59 -13.43 -8.27
C PHE A 13 -1.92 -12.71 -8.55
N SER A 14 -2.27 -11.74 -7.69
CA SER A 14 -3.54 -11.01 -7.74
C SER A 14 -3.33 -9.49 -7.79
N PRO A 15 -3.10 -8.92 -8.98
CA PRO A 15 -2.93 -7.46 -9.16
C PRO A 15 -4.27 -6.73 -9.33
N VAL A 16 -5.32 -7.19 -8.67
CA VAL A 16 -6.67 -6.62 -8.80
C VAL A 16 -6.96 -5.62 -7.69
N SER A 17 -8.00 -4.82 -7.90
CA SER A 17 -8.43 -3.80 -6.94
C SER A 17 -8.94 -4.38 -5.63
N LEU A 18 -9.01 -3.53 -4.61
CA LEU A 18 -9.45 -3.89 -3.26
C LEU A 18 -10.88 -4.45 -3.23
N GLU A 19 -11.76 -3.97 -4.11
CA GLU A 19 -13.17 -4.41 -4.15
C GLU A 19 -13.32 -5.90 -4.44
N ALA A 20 -12.38 -6.47 -5.21
CA ALA A 20 -12.39 -7.90 -5.52
C ALA A 20 -11.68 -8.75 -4.46
N ALA A 21 -10.86 -8.14 -3.60
CA ALA A 21 -10.00 -8.86 -2.66
C ALA A 21 -10.78 -9.77 -1.72
N ALA A 22 -11.82 -9.26 -1.05
CA ALA A 22 -12.62 -10.05 -0.10
C ALA A 22 -13.29 -11.26 -0.78
N GLN A 23 -13.76 -11.11 -2.01
CA GLN A 23 -14.39 -12.21 -2.77
C GLN A 23 -13.36 -13.27 -3.17
N ILE A 24 -12.16 -12.86 -3.57
CA ILE A 24 -11.05 -13.76 -3.91
C ILE A 24 -10.62 -14.53 -2.67
N ILE A 25 -10.44 -13.87 -1.53
CA ILE A 25 -10.07 -14.47 -0.25
C ILE A 25 -11.11 -15.51 0.17
N ALA A 26 -12.39 -15.14 0.20
CA ALA A 26 -13.47 -16.06 0.56
C ALA A 26 -13.53 -17.28 -0.39
N LYS A 27 -13.33 -17.06 -1.68
CA LYS A 27 -13.31 -18.14 -2.66
C LYS A 27 -12.07 -19.03 -2.54
N ALA A 28 -10.89 -18.44 -2.27
CA ALA A 28 -9.65 -19.15 -2.05
C ALA A 28 -9.73 -20.08 -0.84
N GLU A 29 -10.26 -19.57 0.29
CA GLU A 29 -10.49 -20.37 1.49
C GLU A 29 -11.47 -21.51 1.23
N THR A 30 -12.63 -21.21 0.63
CA THR A 30 -13.65 -22.23 0.32
C THR A 30 -13.13 -23.35 -0.60
N GLN A 31 -12.20 -23.03 -1.50
CA GLN A 31 -11.60 -24.01 -2.42
C GLN A 31 -10.33 -24.67 -1.88
N GLY A 32 -9.91 -24.35 -0.66
CA GLY A 32 -8.70 -24.87 -0.05
C GLY A 32 -7.45 -24.53 -0.87
N LEU A 33 -7.25 -23.24 -1.19
CA LEU A 33 -6.09 -22.80 -1.97
C LEU A 33 -4.80 -23.06 -1.18
N GLY A 34 -3.98 -24.02 -1.63
CA GLY A 34 -2.74 -24.42 -0.97
C GLY A 34 -1.52 -23.56 -1.31
N MET A 35 -1.59 -22.76 -2.41
CA MET A 35 -0.49 -21.88 -2.82
C MET A 35 -0.64 -20.49 -2.20
N PRO A 36 0.47 -19.76 -1.97
CA PRO A 36 0.41 -18.39 -1.48
C PRO A 36 -0.24 -17.44 -2.49
N ILE A 37 -0.95 -16.44 -1.97
CA ILE A 37 -1.44 -15.30 -2.73
C ILE A 37 -0.43 -14.16 -2.61
N LEU A 38 0.04 -13.63 -3.72
CA LEU A 38 0.84 -12.41 -3.78
C LEU A 38 0.01 -11.30 -4.44
N ALA A 39 -0.17 -10.19 -3.74
CA ALA A 39 -0.91 -9.05 -4.24
C ALA A 39 -0.08 -7.77 -4.22
N GLY A 40 -0.57 -6.73 -4.89
CA GLY A 40 0.03 -5.40 -4.88
C GLY A 40 -0.39 -4.56 -3.67
N ASP A 41 0.05 -3.32 -3.66
CA ASP A 41 -0.17 -2.32 -2.62
C ASP A 41 -1.64 -1.98 -2.37
N THR A 42 -2.50 -2.14 -3.36
CA THR A 42 -3.95 -1.96 -3.22
C THR A 42 -4.58 -2.90 -2.20
N TRP A 43 -3.92 -4.03 -1.90
CA TRP A 43 -4.36 -4.98 -0.87
C TRP A 43 -3.78 -4.67 0.52
N ASP A 44 -2.90 -3.69 0.66
CA ASP A 44 -2.40 -3.22 1.97
C ASP A 44 -3.49 -2.41 2.70
N SER A 45 -4.48 -3.14 3.20
CA SER A 45 -5.71 -2.57 3.76
C SER A 45 -6.26 -3.43 4.89
N ASN A 46 -6.93 -2.78 5.85
CA ASN A 46 -7.68 -3.45 6.90
C ASN A 46 -8.85 -4.30 6.36
N VAL A 47 -9.41 -3.95 5.20
CA VAL A 47 -10.44 -4.78 4.53
C VAL A 47 -9.91 -6.17 4.19
N VAL A 48 -8.66 -6.26 3.73
CA VAL A 48 -8.01 -7.55 3.45
C VAL A 48 -7.72 -8.31 4.73
N LEU A 49 -7.24 -7.62 5.77
CA LEU A 49 -6.99 -8.22 7.08
C LEU A 49 -8.25 -8.83 7.69
N GLU A 50 -9.36 -8.11 7.64
CA GLU A 50 -10.66 -8.60 8.13
C GLU A 50 -11.19 -9.77 7.30
N ALA A 51 -11.08 -9.71 5.98
CA ALA A 51 -11.51 -10.80 5.10
C ALA A 51 -10.66 -12.08 5.26
N ALA A 52 -9.37 -11.92 5.59
CA ALA A 52 -8.45 -13.03 5.77
C ALA A 52 -8.45 -13.62 7.19
N LYS A 53 -9.03 -12.92 8.17
CA LYS A 53 -9.00 -13.32 9.57
C LYS A 53 -9.65 -14.68 9.80
N GLY A 54 -8.92 -15.57 10.47
CA GLY A 54 -9.36 -16.94 10.76
C GLY A 54 -9.29 -17.91 9.57
N THR A 55 -8.80 -17.46 8.40
CA THR A 55 -8.55 -18.34 7.24
C THR A 55 -7.21 -19.07 7.38
N SER A 56 -7.04 -20.13 6.58
CA SER A 56 -5.77 -20.87 6.45
C SER A 56 -4.84 -20.29 5.37
N LEU A 57 -5.21 -19.18 4.74
CA LEU A 57 -4.53 -18.63 3.58
C LEU A 57 -3.19 -17.99 3.92
N ASN A 58 -2.24 -18.12 3.00
CA ASN A 58 -0.97 -17.41 3.03
C ASN A 58 -1.03 -16.23 2.06
N ILE A 59 -1.22 -15.02 2.58
CA ILE A 59 -1.38 -13.80 1.79
C ILE A 59 -0.22 -12.86 2.05
N CYS A 60 0.49 -12.48 0.99
CA CYS A 60 1.56 -11.48 1.03
C CYS A 60 1.21 -10.31 0.09
N VAL A 61 1.65 -9.11 0.47
CA VAL A 61 1.55 -7.91 -0.36
C VAL A 61 2.89 -7.25 -0.55
N THR A 62 3.08 -6.63 -1.71
CA THR A 62 4.17 -5.69 -1.93
C THR A 62 3.62 -4.28 -1.79
N THR A 63 4.26 -3.44 -0.99
CA THR A 63 3.76 -2.12 -0.62
C THR A 63 4.93 -1.15 -0.39
N PHE A 64 4.67 0.06 0.11
CA PHE A 64 5.69 1.11 0.23
C PHE A 64 5.92 1.58 1.66
N TYR A 65 5.15 1.10 2.63
CA TYR A 65 5.29 1.51 4.02
C TYR A 65 4.95 0.37 4.98
N GLN A 66 5.66 0.34 6.10
CA GLN A 66 5.35 -0.49 7.26
C GLN A 66 5.15 0.42 8.47
N GLU A 67 3.99 0.33 9.10
CA GLU A 67 3.73 1.02 10.37
C GLU A 67 4.79 0.65 11.41
N GLY A 68 5.29 1.64 12.14
CA GLY A 68 6.38 1.51 13.10
C GLY A 68 7.75 1.96 12.57
N VAL A 69 7.90 2.18 11.26
CA VAL A 69 9.17 2.67 10.68
C VAL A 69 9.43 4.13 11.05
N ASN A 70 8.38 4.94 11.12
CA ASN A 70 8.45 6.34 11.58
C ASN A 70 7.41 6.57 12.68
N ALA A 71 7.83 6.34 13.93
CA ALA A 71 6.93 6.38 15.08
C ALA A 71 6.33 7.78 15.35
N GLU A 72 7.04 8.85 15.01
CA GLU A 72 6.55 10.23 15.18
C GLU A 72 5.44 10.53 14.16
N PHE A 73 5.66 10.19 12.90
CA PHE A 73 4.67 10.32 11.85
C PHE A 73 3.43 9.46 12.15
N ASP A 74 3.63 8.20 12.51
CA ASP A 74 2.54 7.27 12.83
C ASP A 74 1.66 7.82 13.96
N ALA A 75 2.28 8.33 15.03
CA ALA A 75 1.56 8.91 16.16
C ALA A 75 0.73 10.13 15.75
N ALA A 76 1.30 11.04 14.95
CA ALA A 76 0.61 12.24 14.49
C ALA A 76 -0.59 11.91 13.59
N ILE A 77 -0.44 10.96 12.66
CA ILE A 77 -1.54 10.55 11.79
C ILE A 77 -2.64 9.82 12.57
N LYS A 78 -2.26 8.95 13.51
CA LYS A 78 -3.25 8.26 14.37
C LYS A 78 -4.01 9.22 15.27
N GLU A 79 -3.34 10.23 15.82
CA GLU A 79 -4.00 11.29 16.58
C GLU A 79 -5.04 12.00 15.70
N TRP A 80 -4.69 12.37 14.47
CA TRP A 80 -5.62 12.99 13.54
C TRP A 80 -6.79 12.07 13.19
N ILE A 81 -6.54 10.81 12.84
CA ILE A 81 -7.60 9.83 12.52
C ILE A 81 -8.58 9.68 13.69
N ASN A 82 -8.07 9.60 14.92
CA ASN A 82 -8.90 9.41 16.11
C ASN A 82 -9.58 10.69 16.60
N SER A 83 -9.16 11.86 16.13
CA SER A 83 -9.79 13.16 16.49
C SER A 83 -11.09 13.44 15.72
N ASP A 84 -11.31 12.75 14.59
CA ASP A 84 -12.46 12.98 13.70
C ASP A 84 -13.12 11.66 13.30
N ALA A 85 -14.43 11.52 13.57
CA ALA A 85 -15.17 10.30 13.25
C ALA A 85 -15.24 10.01 11.75
N THR A 86 -15.26 11.07 10.91
CA THR A 86 -15.26 10.93 9.45
C THR A 86 -13.90 10.44 8.96
N ALA A 87 -12.81 10.98 9.50
CA ALA A 87 -11.45 10.54 9.20
C ALA A 87 -11.28 9.05 9.54
N LYS A 88 -11.75 8.63 10.72
CA LYS A 88 -11.72 7.22 11.13
C LYS A 88 -12.54 6.33 10.22
N THR A 89 -13.75 6.75 9.85
CA THR A 89 -14.60 6.00 8.91
C THR A 89 -13.94 5.86 7.54
N ASN A 90 -13.34 6.94 7.03
CA ASN A 90 -12.64 6.94 5.75
C ASN A 90 -11.38 6.05 5.78
N ASN A 91 -10.76 5.88 6.96
CA ASN A 91 -9.64 4.95 7.16
C ASN A 91 -10.09 3.49 7.40
N GLY A 92 -11.34 3.16 7.13
CA GLY A 92 -11.88 1.81 7.27
C GLY A 92 -12.34 1.44 8.68
N GLY A 93 -12.52 2.42 9.57
CA GLY A 93 -13.10 2.25 10.90
C GLY A 93 -12.10 2.07 12.05
N ASP A 94 -10.81 1.92 11.76
CA ASP A 94 -9.73 1.87 12.75
C ASP A 94 -8.63 2.93 12.48
N ASP A 95 -7.50 2.84 13.16
CA ASP A 95 -6.38 3.77 13.00
C ASP A 95 -5.10 3.10 12.45
N LYS A 96 -5.24 1.93 11.82
CA LYS A 96 -4.11 1.26 11.16
C LYS A 96 -3.65 2.06 9.95
N LEU A 97 -2.34 2.19 9.79
CA LEU A 97 -1.76 2.92 8.67
C LEU A 97 -1.44 1.96 7.52
N SER A 98 -2.09 2.18 6.39
CA SER A 98 -1.71 1.57 5.12
C SER A 98 -0.67 2.43 4.39
N ALA A 99 0.04 1.84 3.42
CA ALA A 99 0.93 2.60 2.56
C ALA A 99 0.20 3.71 1.80
N VAL A 100 -1.07 3.54 1.46
CA VAL A 100 -1.87 4.56 0.76
C VAL A 100 -2.04 5.82 1.59
N THR A 101 -2.26 5.70 2.91
CA THR A 101 -2.34 6.84 3.84
C THR A 101 -1.03 7.63 3.84
N VAL A 102 0.10 6.93 3.92
CA VAL A 102 1.44 7.55 3.98
C VAL A 102 1.82 8.16 2.63
N MET A 103 1.56 7.45 1.53
CA MET A 103 1.81 7.97 0.18
C MET A 103 0.95 9.21 -0.13
N GLY A 104 -0.28 9.29 0.39
CA GLY A 104 -1.12 10.48 0.28
C GLY A 104 -0.47 11.71 0.89
N TYR A 105 0.19 11.56 2.04
CA TYR A 105 0.98 12.63 2.64
C TYR A 105 2.19 13.02 1.77
N ASP A 106 2.96 12.04 1.31
CA ASP A 106 4.11 12.28 0.46
C ASP A 106 3.72 12.96 -0.86
N VAL A 107 2.62 12.55 -1.49
CA VAL A 107 2.08 13.18 -2.72
C VAL A 107 1.74 14.65 -2.49
N TYR A 108 1.11 14.97 -1.35
CA TYR A 108 0.83 16.35 -0.99
C TYR A 108 2.12 17.18 -0.88
N CYS A 109 3.14 16.65 -0.20
CA CYS A 109 4.42 17.33 -0.05
C CYS A 109 5.15 17.50 -1.40
N VAL A 110 5.16 16.48 -2.25
CA VAL A 110 5.72 16.54 -3.61
C VAL A 110 5.01 17.62 -4.45
N ALA A 111 3.69 17.72 -4.36
CA ALA A 111 2.93 18.75 -5.06
C ALA A 111 3.31 20.16 -4.59
N LEU A 112 3.53 20.36 -3.27
CA LEU A 112 4.01 21.62 -2.73
C LEU A 112 5.42 21.98 -3.24
N GLU A 113 6.33 21.01 -3.30
CA GLU A 113 7.68 21.25 -3.85
C GLU A 113 7.62 21.58 -5.36
N ALA A 114 6.74 20.95 -6.12
CA ALA A 114 6.55 21.27 -7.53
C ALA A 114 5.98 22.70 -7.74
N ILE A 115 5.02 23.12 -6.90
CA ILE A 115 4.49 24.50 -6.92
C ILE A 115 5.59 25.51 -6.58
N LYS A 116 6.44 25.24 -5.58
CA LYS A 116 7.59 26.09 -5.23
C LYS A 116 8.60 26.16 -6.38
N ALA A 117 8.91 25.03 -7.00
CA ALA A 117 9.86 24.97 -8.12
C ALA A 117 9.33 25.71 -9.36
N ALA A 118 8.02 25.70 -9.59
CA ALA A 118 7.37 26.42 -10.68
C ALA A 118 7.22 27.93 -10.42
N ASP A 119 7.36 28.37 -9.15
CA ASP A 119 6.98 29.73 -8.71
C ASP A 119 5.56 30.12 -9.19
N SER A 120 4.66 29.14 -9.26
CA SER A 120 3.31 29.30 -9.84
C SER A 120 2.39 28.20 -9.35
N ALA A 121 1.10 28.53 -9.21
CA ALA A 121 0.02 27.56 -9.00
C ALA A 121 -0.70 27.16 -10.30
N ASP A 122 -0.24 27.64 -11.46
CA ASP A 122 -0.78 27.23 -12.75
C ASP A 122 -0.45 25.74 -13.01
N PRO A 123 -1.46 24.88 -13.30
CA PRO A 123 -1.24 23.45 -13.44
C PRO A 123 -0.23 23.07 -14.53
N ALA A 124 -0.14 23.83 -15.63
CA ALA A 124 0.79 23.52 -16.69
C ALA A 124 2.25 23.85 -16.26
N ALA A 125 2.44 24.94 -15.52
CA ALA A 125 3.74 25.31 -14.97
C ALA A 125 4.19 24.29 -13.91
N VAL A 126 3.30 23.88 -13.02
CA VAL A 126 3.58 22.85 -11.99
C VAL A 126 3.93 21.52 -12.62
N LEU A 127 3.17 21.07 -13.63
CA LEU A 127 3.45 19.84 -14.37
C LEU A 127 4.83 19.88 -15.07
N ALA A 128 5.19 21.04 -15.63
CA ALA A 128 6.51 21.21 -16.27
C ALA A 128 7.67 21.18 -15.25
N ALA A 129 7.45 21.61 -14.00
CA ALA A 129 8.45 21.59 -12.95
C ALA A 129 8.61 20.22 -12.28
N LEU A 130 7.56 19.39 -12.28
CA LEU A 130 7.49 18.11 -11.54
C LEU A 130 8.65 17.15 -11.85
N PRO A 131 9.12 16.95 -13.10
CA PRO A 131 10.25 16.07 -13.40
C PRO A 131 11.57 16.47 -12.71
N GLY A 132 11.72 17.74 -12.33
CA GLY A 132 12.88 18.24 -11.60
C GLY A 132 12.79 18.10 -10.08
N VAL A 133 11.65 17.65 -9.55
CA VAL A 133 11.43 17.50 -8.11
C VAL A 133 12.07 16.22 -7.60
N THR A 134 12.86 16.36 -6.53
CA THR A 134 13.30 15.24 -5.69
C THR A 134 12.90 15.56 -4.25
N TYR A 135 12.17 14.65 -3.61
CA TYR A 135 11.64 14.84 -2.27
C TYR A 135 11.98 13.64 -1.38
N GLU A 136 12.50 13.94 -0.17
CA GLU A 136 12.73 12.93 0.87
C GLU A 136 11.43 12.73 1.66
N GLY A 137 10.63 11.76 1.23
CA GLY A 137 9.34 11.45 1.82
C GLY A 137 9.41 10.43 2.94
N ILE A 138 8.26 10.20 3.58
CA ILE A 138 8.10 9.15 4.60
C ILE A 138 8.26 7.76 3.98
N THR A 139 7.86 7.61 2.71
CA THR A 139 8.01 6.35 1.96
C THR A 139 9.35 6.24 1.22
N GLY A 140 10.33 7.08 1.54
CA GLY A 140 11.64 7.15 0.91
C GLY A 140 11.77 8.28 -0.11
N THR A 141 12.91 8.35 -0.79
CA THR A 141 13.18 9.36 -1.81
C THR A 141 12.23 9.19 -3.00
N ILE A 142 11.59 10.30 -3.40
CA ILE A 142 10.65 10.36 -4.52
C ILE A 142 11.24 11.27 -5.59
N SER A 143 11.42 10.74 -6.77
CA SER A 143 11.77 11.46 -7.99
C SER A 143 11.04 10.82 -9.17
N PHE A 144 11.10 11.44 -10.34
CA PHE A 144 10.33 10.98 -11.49
C PHE A 144 11.25 10.68 -12.69
N ASN A 145 10.86 9.70 -13.50
CA ASN A 145 11.49 9.42 -14.78
C ASN A 145 10.86 10.27 -15.90
N ASP A 146 11.40 10.13 -17.13
CA ASP A 146 10.99 10.93 -18.30
C ASP A 146 9.52 10.70 -18.72
N ILE A 147 8.88 9.62 -18.27
CA ILE A 147 7.47 9.31 -18.55
C ILE A 147 6.54 9.62 -17.38
N GLY A 148 7.09 10.17 -16.28
CA GLY A 148 6.31 10.60 -15.12
C GLY A 148 6.11 9.54 -14.04
N ASP A 149 6.70 8.35 -14.17
CA ASP A 149 6.68 7.34 -13.12
C ASP A 149 7.66 7.68 -12.01
N ALA A 150 7.29 7.37 -10.77
CA ALA A 150 8.19 7.51 -9.64
C ALA A 150 9.35 6.50 -9.73
N ASN A 151 10.58 6.98 -9.56
CA ASN A 151 11.77 6.13 -9.47
C ASN A 151 11.76 5.41 -8.12
N ARG A 152 11.50 4.10 -8.16
CA ARG A 152 11.54 3.25 -6.98
C ARG A 152 12.36 2.00 -7.28
N ASP A 153 13.25 1.66 -6.36
CA ASP A 153 14.15 0.51 -6.47
C ASP A 153 13.82 -0.58 -5.44
N SER A 154 12.81 -0.35 -4.61
CA SER A 154 12.49 -1.23 -3.51
C SER A 154 10.99 -1.22 -3.19
N ALA A 155 10.55 -2.32 -2.58
CA ALA A 155 9.21 -2.47 -2.03
C ALA A 155 9.26 -3.19 -0.68
N VAL A 156 8.38 -2.82 0.22
CA VAL A 156 8.14 -3.55 1.46
C VAL A 156 7.28 -4.76 1.17
N VAL A 157 7.66 -5.93 1.68
CA VAL A 157 6.84 -7.13 1.65
C VAL A 157 6.24 -7.35 3.03
N LYS A 158 4.92 -7.48 3.08
CA LYS A 158 4.16 -7.80 4.29
C LYS A 158 3.41 -9.11 4.11
N LYS A 159 3.19 -9.81 5.21
CA LYS A 159 2.35 -11.00 5.28
C LYS A 159 1.15 -10.76 6.17
N CYS A 160 -0.02 -11.17 5.72
CA CYS A 160 -1.22 -11.15 6.53
C CYS A 160 -1.10 -12.19 7.66
N ASN A 161 -1.20 -11.73 8.90
CA ASN A 161 -1.34 -12.59 10.06
C ASN A 161 -2.84 -12.84 10.26
N THR A 162 -3.30 -13.99 9.83
CA THR A 162 -4.72 -14.36 9.84
C THR A 162 -5.27 -14.63 11.25
N GLU A 163 -4.42 -14.79 12.25
CA GLU A 163 -4.80 -14.97 13.65
C GLU A 163 -5.04 -13.60 14.32
N SER A 164 -4.05 -12.71 14.22
CA SER A 164 -4.10 -11.40 14.87
C SER A 164 -4.89 -10.35 14.08
N GLY A 165 -5.04 -10.52 12.76
CA GLY A 165 -5.61 -9.52 11.85
C GLY A 165 -4.71 -8.30 11.67
N ASN A 166 -3.39 -8.51 11.62
CA ASN A 166 -2.39 -7.48 11.38
C ASN A 166 -1.49 -7.83 10.19
N TRP A 167 -0.75 -6.85 9.70
CA TRP A 167 0.34 -7.06 8.76
C TRP A 167 1.63 -7.31 9.51
N ASP A 168 2.28 -8.44 9.24
CA ASP A 168 3.64 -8.72 9.72
C ASP A 168 4.64 -8.29 8.63
N PHE A 169 5.69 -7.58 9.03
CA PHE A 169 6.81 -7.26 8.14
C PHE A 169 7.57 -8.54 7.77
N VAL A 170 7.88 -8.70 6.49
CA VAL A 170 8.68 -9.82 6.00
C VAL A 170 10.08 -9.36 5.58
N THR A 171 10.16 -8.43 4.64
CA THR A 171 11.44 -7.92 4.13
C THR A 171 11.24 -6.65 3.31
N VAL A 172 12.35 -6.03 2.94
CA VAL A 172 12.40 -5.05 1.84
C VAL A 172 13.01 -5.75 0.63
N ALA A 173 12.21 -5.92 -0.43
CA ALA A 173 12.69 -6.42 -1.71
C ALA A 173 13.29 -5.26 -2.50
N LYS A 174 14.46 -5.47 -3.10
CA LYS A 174 15.11 -4.50 -4.00
C LYS A 174 15.11 -5.03 -5.42
N VAL A 175 14.93 -4.13 -6.37
CA VAL A 175 15.15 -4.40 -7.79
C VAL A 175 16.67 -4.45 -7.99
N GLY A 176 17.16 -5.59 -8.49
CA GLY A 176 18.58 -5.80 -8.75
C GLY A 176 19.03 -5.16 -10.07
#